data_76f5c14927c1d5f69ed7f4047093ad9b
#
_entry.id   76f5c14927c1d5f69ed7f4047093ad9b
#
_cell.length_a   1.000
_cell.length_b   1.000
_cell.length_c   1.000
_cell.angle_alpha   90.00
_cell.angle_beta   90.00
_cell.angle_gamma   90.00
#
_symmetry.space_group_name_H-M   'P 1'
#
loop_
_entity.id
_entity.type
_entity.pdbx_description
1 polymer ?
#
loop_
_entity_poly.entity_id
_entity_poly.type
_entity_poly.pdbx_seq_one_letter_code
_entity_poly.pdbx_strand_id
1 'polypeptide(L)'
;MTAHTAATTPLTPPPLAPIHYQVALHDVQAHLFRITLTIAQPAQQQEVSLPVWIPGSYLVREFAKNLHQLTAQQGGQACTVTQCDKHRWRISCTHGTPLVLTYLVSAYDNSVRTAWLDQRRGFFNGTSLLLRIHNQEHVAHDLEVIQHQNYLNWQLITALPAIKKEDNGFGHYRAQNYDELVDSPVEMGTFWHGRFSAGGVEHHFVVAGAPATFDGERLLADTQKICAAQIQLWHPDGSPPEQRNYVFMLNATHDGYGGLEHRHSTALICNRADLPRQGVAQQAQGYTTLLGLISHEYFHTWNVKRLRPAAFAPYNYNQENYTELLWFFEGLTSYYDDLVLHRTGLIDTPAYFKLLAKTINQVLQTPGRKVQSVAQASFDAWVKYYRPDENSANATVSYYT
;
A
#
# COMPACT_ATOMS: atom_id res chain seq x y z
N MET A 1 65.74 -7.48 16.86
CA MET A 1 64.77 -6.39 16.95
C MET A 1 63.71 -6.63 15.88
N THR A 2 62.63 -7.24 16.24
CA THR A 2 61.48 -7.54 15.32
C THR A 2 60.44 -6.43 15.53
N ALA A 3 60.25 -5.62 14.48
CA ALA A 3 59.26 -4.57 14.48
C ALA A 3 57.84 -5.19 14.32
N HIS A 4 56.98 -5.03 15.34
CA HIS A 4 55.57 -5.31 15.24
C HIS A 4 54.89 -4.17 14.48
N THR A 5 54.50 -4.42 13.25
CA THR A 5 53.53 -3.57 12.52
C THR A 5 52.14 -3.79 13.10
N ALA A 6 51.62 -2.80 13.80
CA ALA A 6 50.23 -2.78 14.24
C ALA A 6 49.28 -2.68 13.02
N ALA A 7 48.47 -3.69 12.82
CA ALA A 7 47.41 -3.65 11.83
C ALA A 7 46.32 -2.63 12.27
N THR A 8 46.21 -1.53 11.54
CA THR A 8 45.11 -0.58 11.70
C THR A 8 43.81 -1.23 11.21
N THR A 9 42.93 -1.55 12.14
CA THR A 9 41.54 -1.98 11.81
C THR A 9 40.90 -0.87 10.98
N PRO A 10 40.29 -1.16 9.81
CA PRO A 10 39.62 -0.12 9.05
C PRO A 10 38.40 0.39 9.87
N LEU A 11 38.36 1.69 10.12
CA LEU A 11 37.25 2.37 10.75
C LEU A 11 36.00 2.15 9.88
N THR A 12 35.01 1.45 10.41
CA THR A 12 33.71 1.34 9.77
C THR A 12 33.17 2.77 9.59
N PRO A 13 32.76 3.17 8.39
CA PRO A 13 32.20 4.50 8.18
C PRO A 13 30.96 4.68 9.09
N PRO A 14 30.73 5.89 9.61
CA PRO A 14 29.57 6.14 10.45
C PRO A 14 28.28 5.80 9.68
N PRO A 15 27.25 5.29 10.37
CA PRO A 15 25.98 4.96 9.73
C PRO A 15 25.40 6.20 9.04
N LEU A 16 24.82 6.01 7.86
CA LEU A 16 24.14 7.08 7.13
C LEU A 16 22.97 7.62 7.96
N ALA A 17 22.80 8.94 7.95
CA ALA A 17 21.64 9.59 8.57
C ALA A 17 20.35 9.19 7.85
N PRO A 18 19.19 9.14 8.55
CA PRO A 18 17.91 8.89 7.93
C PRO A 18 17.60 9.87 6.80
N ILE A 19 16.94 9.40 5.77
CA ILE A 19 16.34 10.24 4.73
C ILE A 19 15.07 10.85 5.30
N HIS A 20 14.86 12.14 5.14
CA HIS A 20 13.71 12.82 5.71
C HIS A 20 12.77 13.36 4.64
N TYR A 21 11.48 12.93 4.70
CA TYR A 21 10.40 13.44 3.87
C TYR A 21 9.42 14.23 4.74
N GLN A 22 9.04 15.39 4.24
CA GLN A 22 7.97 16.18 4.80
C GLN A 22 6.87 16.30 3.75
N VAL A 23 5.63 15.88 4.09
CA VAL A 23 4.46 15.95 3.23
C VAL A 23 3.48 16.98 3.81
N ALA A 24 3.10 17.94 3.00
CA ALA A 24 2.15 18.98 3.36
C ALA A 24 1.05 19.11 2.30
N LEU A 25 -0.17 19.46 2.74
CA LEU A 25 -1.25 19.86 1.85
C LEU A 25 -0.89 21.23 1.28
N HIS A 26 -0.60 21.32 -0.02
CA HIS A 26 -0.18 22.58 -0.66
C HIS A 26 -1.37 23.38 -1.15
N ASP A 27 -2.22 22.77 -1.95
CA ASP A 27 -3.46 23.33 -2.44
C ASP A 27 -4.50 22.22 -2.55
N VAL A 28 -5.43 22.19 -1.62
CA VAL A 28 -6.43 21.15 -1.52
C VAL A 28 -7.46 21.22 -2.65
N GLN A 29 -7.74 22.43 -3.18
CA GLN A 29 -8.65 22.62 -4.30
C GLN A 29 -8.03 22.21 -5.64
N ALA A 30 -6.73 22.44 -5.78
CA ALA A 30 -5.95 21.99 -6.92
C ALA A 30 -5.43 20.54 -6.75
N HIS A 31 -5.77 19.87 -5.65
CA HIS A 31 -5.38 18.48 -5.36
C HIS A 31 -3.86 18.28 -5.29
N LEU A 32 -3.12 19.22 -4.69
CA LEU A 32 -1.65 19.23 -4.67
C LEU A 32 -1.09 18.97 -3.29
N PHE A 33 -0.27 17.93 -3.18
CA PHE A 33 0.68 17.75 -2.09
C PHE A 33 2.01 18.44 -2.42
N ARG A 34 2.64 19.04 -1.39
CA ARG A 34 4.04 19.50 -1.45
C ARG A 34 4.90 18.52 -0.67
N ILE A 35 5.98 18.07 -1.29
CA ILE A 35 6.97 17.22 -0.67
C ILE A 35 8.28 18.00 -0.56
N THR A 36 8.88 17.96 0.65
CA THR A 36 10.25 18.39 0.90
C THR A 36 11.05 17.17 1.33
N LEU A 37 12.07 16.81 0.55
CA LEU A 37 12.95 15.68 0.78
C LEU A 37 14.34 16.18 1.14
N THR A 38 14.87 15.76 2.30
CA THR A 38 16.20 16.10 2.76
C THR A 38 17.09 14.86 2.79
N ILE A 39 18.23 14.93 2.10
CA ILE A 39 19.27 13.89 2.05
C ILE A 39 20.51 14.47 2.72
N ALA A 40 20.82 14.01 3.93
CA ALA A 40 21.93 14.55 4.72
C ALA A 40 23.30 14.32 4.07
N GLN A 41 23.47 13.20 3.40
CA GLN A 41 24.74 12.78 2.78
C GLN A 41 24.48 12.35 1.32
N PRO A 42 24.25 13.32 0.41
CA PRO A 42 24.05 13.02 -1.01
C PRO A 42 25.35 12.57 -1.67
N ALA A 43 25.23 11.73 -2.70
CA ALA A 43 26.32 11.45 -3.64
C ALA A 43 26.61 12.70 -4.50
N GLN A 44 27.83 12.84 -5.05
CA GLN A 44 28.16 13.97 -5.95
C GLN A 44 27.24 14.06 -7.18
N GLN A 45 26.79 12.92 -7.69
CA GLN A 45 25.76 12.77 -8.70
C GLN A 45 24.63 11.95 -8.07
N GLN A 46 23.76 12.63 -7.33
CA GLN A 46 22.67 11.97 -6.65
C GLN A 46 21.55 11.64 -7.64
N GLU A 47 21.28 10.37 -7.84
CA GLU A 47 20.09 9.92 -8.58
C GLU A 47 18.90 9.71 -7.64
N VAL A 48 17.73 10.16 -8.11
CA VAL A 48 16.43 9.92 -7.48
C VAL A 48 15.43 9.47 -8.54
N SER A 49 14.47 8.65 -8.16
CA SER A 49 13.41 8.23 -9.08
C SER A 49 12.08 8.07 -8.35
N LEU A 50 10.96 8.24 -9.07
CA LEU A 50 9.66 7.83 -8.56
C LEU A 50 9.36 6.41 -9.06
N PRO A 51 8.82 5.49 -8.23
CA PRO A 51 8.36 4.19 -8.69
C PRO A 51 7.46 4.28 -9.92
N VAL A 52 7.50 3.28 -10.80
CA VAL A 52 6.60 3.23 -11.97
C VAL A 52 5.36 2.37 -11.71
N TRP A 53 5.36 1.58 -10.66
CA TRP A 53 4.29 0.68 -10.25
C TRP A 53 4.23 0.53 -8.73
N ILE A 54 3.22 -0.16 -8.23
CA ILE A 54 3.05 -0.47 -6.81
C ILE A 54 2.84 -1.99 -6.65
N PRO A 55 3.52 -2.66 -5.71
CA PRO A 55 3.28 -4.07 -5.38
C PRO A 55 1.80 -4.35 -5.08
N GLY A 56 1.29 -5.47 -5.59
CA GLY A 56 -0.14 -5.82 -5.55
C GLY A 56 -0.92 -5.34 -6.79
N SER A 57 -0.33 -4.49 -7.63
CA SER A 57 -1.01 -3.99 -8.83
C SER A 57 -0.06 -4.02 -10.03
N TYR A 58 -0.17 -5.04 -10.85
CA TYR A 58 0.77 -5.39 -11.93
C TYR A 58 0.51 -4.55 -13.19
N LEU A 59 0.59 -3.23 -13.05
CA LEU A 59 0.44 -2.24 -14.11
C LEU A 59 1.46 -1.12 -13.92
N VAL A 60 2.18 -0.76 -14.98
CA VAL A 60 3.00 0.47 -15.02
C VAL A 60 2.05 1.66 -15.04
N ARG A 61 2.05 2.45 -13.94
CA ARG A 61 1.08 3.53 -13.69
C ARG A 61 1.61 4.92 -14.03
N GLU A 62 2.92 5.03 -14.33
CA GLU A 62 3.55 6.30 -14.69
C GLU A 62 3.30 7.40 -13.63
N PHE A 63 3.54 7.11 -12.35
CA PHE A 63 3.29 8.06 -11.24
C PHE A 63 3.99 9.41 -11.44
N ALA A 64 5.16 9.40 -12.08
CA ALA A 64 5.93 10.61 -12.35
C ALA A 64 5.21 11.65 -13.22
N LYS A 65 4.15 11.26 -13.97
CA LYS A 65 3.31 12.21 -14.71
C LYS A 65 2.64 13.26 -13.80
N ASN A 66 2.47 12.94 -12.52
CA ASN A 66 1.83 13.78 -11.52
C ASN A 66 2.83 14.66 -10.74
N LEU A 67 4.15 14.46 -10.94
CA LEU A 67 5.20 15.22 -10.27
C LEU A 67 5.49 16.51 -11.04
N HIS A 68 5.49 17.64 -10.32
CA HIS A 68 5.67 18.98 -10.89
C HIS A 68 6.72 19.78 -10.12
N GLN A 69 7.36 20.74 -10.79
CA GLN A 69 8.20 21.77 -10.18
C GLN A 69 9.32 21.22 -9.27
N LEU A 70 9.99 20.13 -9.71
CA LEU A 70 11.12 19.58 -8.96
C LEU A 70 12.28 20.60 -8.97
N THR A 71 12.67 21.03 -7.78
CA THR A 71 13.81 21.89 -7.52
C THR A 71 14.75 21.25 -6.51
N ALA A 72 16.02 21.62 -6.55
CA ALA A 72 17.05 21.13 -5.66
C ALA A 72 17.93 22.28 -5.15
N GLN A 73 18.32 22.23 -3.87
CA GLN A 73 19.15 23.24 -3.21
C GLN A 73 20.14 22.59 -2.23
N GLN A 74 21.33 23.19 -2.11
CA GLN A 74 22.33 22.90 -1.07
C GLN A 74 22.83 24.21 -0.46
N GLY A 75 22.79 24.35 0.87
CA GLY A 75 23.20 25.57 1.54
C GLY A 75 22.50 26.83 1.05
N GLY A 76 21.26 26.72 0.59
CA GLY A 76 20.47 27.82 0.03
C GLY A 76 20.77 28.15 -1.45
N GLN A 77 21.73 27.45 -2.07
CA GLN A 77 22.06 27.64 -3.50
C GLN A 77 21.35 26.57 -4.35
N ALA A 78 20.82 26.99 -5.50
CA ALA A 78 20.18 26.07 -6.45
C ALA A 78 21.19 25.07 -7.04
N CYS A 79 20.80 23.79 -7.09
CA CYS A 79 21.54 22.73 -7.76
C CYS A 79 20.95 22.44 -9.14
N THR A 80 21.81 22.01 -10.08
CA THR A 80 21.33 21.56 -11.39
C THR A 80 20.61 20.23 -11.25
N VAL A 81 19.36 20.18 -11.74
CA VAL A 81 18.55 18.97 -11.84
C VAL A 81 18.42 18.59 -13.31
N THR A 82 18.84 17.39 -13.64
CA THR A 82 18.75 16.83 -15.00
C THR A 82 17.77 15.67 -15.00
N GLN A 83 16.70 15.74 -15.78
CA GLN A 83 15.80 14.60 -16.01
C GLN A 83 16.48 13.59 -16.94
N CYS A 84 16.69 12.35 -16.46
CA CYS A 84 17.38 11.30 -17.20
C CYS A 84 16.43 10.46 -18.06
N ASP A 85 15.21 10.24 -17.57
CA ASP A 85 14.11 9.56 -18.27
C ASP A 85 12.76 10.00 -17.67
N LYS A 86 11.67 9.29 -17.99
CA LYS A 86 10.31 9.66 -17.56
C LYS A 86 10.09 9.75 -16.05
N HIS A 87 10.91 9.06 -15.24
CA HIS A 87 10.71 8.92 -13.78
C HIS A 87 11.98 9.07 -12.96
N ARG A 88 13.13 9.41 -13.57
CA ARG A 88 14.43 9.51 -12.94
C ARG A 88 15.10 10.84 -13.18
N TRP A 89 15.70 11.40 -12.12
CA TRP A 89 16.45 12.65 -12.14
C TRP A 89 17.82 12.48 -11.50
N ARG A 90 18.78 13.27 -11.98
CA ARG A 90 20.14 13.36 -11.45
C ARG A 90 20.41 14.79 -11.00
N ILE A 91 20.96 14.92 -9.79
CA ILE A 91 21.30 16.19 -9.17
C ILE A 91 22.80 16.26 -8.98
N SER A 92 23.44 17.35 -9.46
CA SER A 92 24.84 17.64 -9.20
C SER A 92 24.99 18.26 -7.83
N CYS A 93 25.70 17.57 -6.92
CA CYS A 93 25.81 17.93 -5.51
C CYS A 93 27.24 18.25 -5.10
N THR A 94 27.38 19.16 -4.13
CA THR A 94 28.61 19.40 -3.41
C THR A 94 28.72 18.40 -2.25
N HIS A 95 29.88 17.80 -2.06
CA HIS A 95 30.12 16.85 -0.97
C HIS A 95 29.99 17.50 0.41
N GLY A 96 29.38 16.77 1.36
CA GLY A 96 29.27 17.16 2.76
C GLY A 96 28.20 18.21 3.07
N THR A 97 27.44 18.66 2.06
CA THR A 97 26.32 19.60 2.25
C THR A 97 25.00 18.86 2.02
N PRO A 98 24.02 18.91 2.96
CA PRO A 98 22.73 18.29 2.76
C PRO A 98 22.02 18.79 1.49
N LEU A 99 21.38 17.87 0.76
CA LEU A 99 20.57 18.18 -0.40
C LEU A 99 19.10 18.27 0.01
N VAL A 100 18.44 19.34 -0.40
CA VAL A 100 17.01 19.54 -0.21
C VAL A 100 16.33 19.59 -1.57
N LEU A 101 15.38 18.66 -1.79
CA LEU A 101 14.52 18.62 -2.96
C LEU A 101 13.11 19.09 -2.56
N THR A 102 12.48 19.93 -3.38
CA THR A 102 11.08 20.31 -3.19
C THR A 102 10.33 20.10 -4.49
N TYR A 103 9.14 19.49 -4.41
CA TYR A 103 8.29 19.22 -5.58
C TYR A 103 6.81 19.15 -5.17
N LEU A 104 5.94 19.25 -6.17
CA LEU A 104 4.50 19.10 -6.03
C LEU A 104 4.06 17.79 -6.69
N VAL A 105 3.00 17.17 -6.14
CA VAL A 105 2.36 16.00 -6.74
C VAL A 105 0.86 16.21 -6.81
N SER A 106 0.30 16.06 -8.02
CA SER A 106 -1.15 16.04 -8.24
C SER A 106 -1.74 14.72 -7.74
N ALA A 107 -2.78 14.80 -6.92
CA ALA A 107 -3.40 13.68 -6.22
C ALA A 107 -4.91 13.69 -6.45
N TYR A 108 -5.36 13.23 -7.63
CA TYR A 108 -6.78 13.17 -8.00
C TYR A 108 -7.16 11.84 -8.65
N ASP A 109 -6.62 10.76 -8.10
CA ASP A 109 -6.99 9.39 -8.48
C ASP A 109 -7.51 8.66 -7.23
N ASN A 110 -8.82 8.40 -7.19
CA ASN A 110 -9.52 7.83 -6.04
C ASN A 110 -9.36 6.29 -5.95
N SER A 111 -8.36 5.71 -6.60
CA SER A 111 -8.07 4.28 -6.44
C SER A 111 -7.25 4.01 -5.17
N VAL A 112 -7.25 2.76 -4.72
CA VAL A 112 -6.39 2.29 -3.61
C VAL A 112 -4.89 2.29 -3.96
N ARG A 113 -4.51 2.59 -5.22
CA ARG A 113 -3.17 2.36 -5.79
C ARG A 113 -2.35 3.63 -6.01
N THR A 114 -2.94 4.81 -5.78
CA THR A 114 -2.37 6.11 -6.14
C THR A 114 -2.44 7.11 -4.99
N ALA A 115 -2.85 8.33 -5.27
CA ALA A 115 -3.04 9.39 -4.28
C ALA A 115 -4.31 10.21 -4.58
N TRP A 116 -4.94 10.65 -3.51
CA TRP A 116 -6.14 11.49 -3.51
C TRP A 116 -6.00 12.64 -2.52
N LEU A 117 -6.44 13.82 -2.90
CA LEU A 117 -6.55 14.97 -2.00
C LEU A 117 -7.76 15.80 -2.40
N ASP A 118 -8.70 16.00 -1.47
CA ASP A 118 -9.79 16.97 -1.57
C ASP A 118 -10.06 17.62 -0.21
N GLN A 119 -11.13 18.38 -0.08
CA GLN A 119 -11.49 19.08 1.16
C GLN A 119 -11.96 18.14 2.30
N ARG A 120 -12.14 16.86 2.05
CA ARG A 120 -12.66 15.87 3.01
C ARG A 120 -11.66 14.80 3.35
N ARG A 121 -10.76 14.49 2.40
CA ARG A 121 -9.89 13.32 2.46
C ARG A 121 -8.55 13.59 1.80
N GLY A 122 -7.47 13.13 2.43
CA GLY A 122 -6.17 12.94 1.81
C GLY A 122 -5.75 11.48 1.95
N PHE A 123 -5.25 10.91 0.88
CA PHE A 123 -4.72 9.54 0.86
C PHE A 123 -3.52 9.48 -0.06
N PHE A 124 -2.49 8.73 0.30
CA PHE A 124 -1.43 8.41 -0.63
C PHE A 124 -0.72 7.09 -0.31
N ASN A 125 -0.32 6.41 -1.37
CA ASN A 125 0.73 5.40 -1.32
C ASN A 125 2.08 6.09 -1.51
N GLY A 126 3.10 5.69 -0.77
CA GLY A 126 4.44 6.26 -0.88
C GLY A 126 5.02 6.16 -2.30
N THR A 127 4.68 5.11 -3.05
CA THR A 127 5.08 4.95 -4.47
C THR A 127 4.61 6.06 -5.39
N SER A 128 3.52 6.77 -5.03
CA SER A 128 2.97 7.87 -5.84
C SER A 128 3.58 9.23 -5.50
N LEU A 129 4.19 9.40 -4.31
CA LEU A 129 4.64 10.69 -3.81
C LEU A 129 6.13 10.76 -3.49
N LEU A 130 6.72 9.67 -2.96
CA LEU A 130 8.01 9.73 -2.29
C LEU A 130 9.13 9.24 -3.22
N LEU A 131 10.02 10.14 -3.61
CA LEU A 131 11.16 9.82 -4.46
C LEU A 131 12.08 8.80 -3.77
N ARG A 132 12.48 7.77 -4.49
CA ARG A 132 13.50 6.79 -4.10
C ARG A 132 14.88 7.41 -4.27
N ILE A 133 15.74 7.29 -3.26
CA ILE A 133 17.11 7.76 -3.28
C ILE A 133 18.01 6.57 -3.60
N HIS A 134 18.61 6.59 -4.81
CA HIS A 134 19.46 5.49 -5.27
C HIS A 134 20.67 5.31 -4.36
N ASN A 135 20.96 4.05 -4.03
CA ASN A 135 22.04 3.60 -3.15
C ASN A 135 21.86 3.95 -1.64
N GLN A 136 20.69 4.51 -1.26
CA GLN A 136 20.33 4.77 0.13
C GLN A 136 18.97 4.17 0.52
N GLU A 137 18.47 3.20 -0.24
CA GLU A 137 17.18 2.55 0.01
C GLU A 137 17.14 1.76 1.33
N HIS A 138 18.31 1.30 1.78
CA HIS A 138 18.49 0.45 2.96
C HIS A 138 18.55 1.22 4.28
N VAL A 139 18.70 2.56 4.25
CA VAL A 139 18.75 3.37 5.46
C VAL A 139 17.33 3.65 5.98
N ALA A 140 17.22 4.13 7.21
CA ALA A 140 15.94 4.57 7.75
C ALA A 140 15.39 5.78 6.98
N HIS A 141 14.07 5.80 6.80
CA HIS A 141 13.34 6.87 6.14
C HIS A 141 12.33 7.46 7.12
N ASP A 142 12.46 8.74 7.40
CA ASP A 142 11.55 9.48 8.26
C ASP A 142 10.49 10.18 7.41
N LEU A 143 9.24 10.03 7.81
CA LEU A 143 8.08 10.68 7.20
C LEU A 143 7.44 11.62 8.22
N GLU A 144 7.43 12.90 7.91
CA GLU A 144 6.66 13.90 8.62
C GLU A 144 5.44 14.30 7.79
N VAL A 145 4.24 14.21 8.36
CA VAL A 145 3.03 14.70 7.72
C VAL A 145 2.53 15.91 8.51
N ILE A 146 2.51 17.07 7.84
CA ILE A 146 2.19 18.34 8.48
C ILE A 146 0.68 18.58 8.47
N GLN A 147 0.14 18.86 9.65
CA GLN A 147 -1.24 19.27 9.77
C GLN A 147 -1.45 20.69 9.17
N HIS A 148 -2.44 20.81 8.30
CA HIS A 148 -2.77 22.10 7.70
C HIS A 148 -3.71 22.91 8.59
N GLN A 149 -3.43 24.21 8.76
CA GLN A 149 -4.15 25.11 9.68
C GLN A 149 -5.67 25.20 9.41
N ASN A 150 -6.13 25.00 8.20
CA ASN A 150 -7.56 25.03 7.83
C ASN A 150 -8.27 23.68 8.03
N TYR A 151 -7.56 22.61 8.40
CA TYR A 151 -8.07 21.24 8.53
C TYR A 151 -7.70 20.66 9.89
N LEU A 152 -7.86 21.43 10.97
CA LEU A 152 -7.51 21.02 12.34
C LEU A 152 -8.35 19.85 12.88
N ASN A 153 -9.51 19.60 12.27
CA ASN A 153 -10.40 18.48 12.60
C ASN A 153 -10.04 17.19 11.85
N TRP A 154 -9.03 17.22 10.97
CA TRP A 154 -8.56 16.03 10.32
C TRP A 154 -7.77 15.14 11.28
N GLN A 155 -7.92 13.86 11.10
CA GLN A 155 -7.11 12.82 11.73
C GLN A 155 -6.19 12.21 10.68
N LEU A 156 -5.13 11.54 11.14
CA LEU A 156 -4.20 10.80 10.28
C LEU A 156 -3.97 9.42 10.86
N ILE A 157 -3.90 8.42 9.98
CA ILE A 157 -3.50 7.06 10.33
C ILE A 157 -2.55 6.48 9.29
N THR A 158 -1.56 5.74 9.76
CA THR A 158 -0.64 4.91 8.98
C THR A 158 -0.16 3.76 9.87
N ALA A 159 0.30 2.68 9.26
CA ALA A 159 0.91 1.56 10.00
C ALA A 159 2.38 1.80 10.38
N LEU A 160 3.01 2.89 9.90
CA LEU A 160 4.38 3.23 10.26
C LEU A 160 4.53 3.47 11.77
N PRO A 161 5.64 3.01 12.38
CA PRO A 161 5.97 3.36 13.76
C PRO A 161 6.12 4.87 13.92
N ALA A 162 5.42 5.44 14.90
CA ALA A 162 5.54 6.85 15.25
C ALA A 162 6.83 7.11 16.02
N ILE A 163 7.60 8.15 15.64
CA ILE A 163 8.66 8.74 16.45
C ILE A 163 8.02 9.72 17.45
N LYS A 164 7.15 10.60 16.92
CA LYS A 164 6.38 11.58 17.67
C LYS A 164 5.12 11.92 16.88
N LYS A 165 3.96 11.87 17.51
CA LYS A 165 2.70 12.25 16.89
C LYS A 165 1.80 12.98 17.89
N GLU A 166 0.92 13.80 17.35
CA GLU A 166 -0.17 14.44 18.09
C GLU A 166 -1.35 13.45 18.28
N ASP A 167 -2.32 13.78 19.10
CA ASP A 167 -3.48 12.93 19.37
C ASP A 167 -4.31 12.62 18.11
N ASN A 168 -4.33 13.55 17.15
CA ASN A 168 -5.00 13.37 15.87
C ASN A 168 -4.18 12.58 14.84
N GLY A 169 -2.98 12.11 15.20
CA GLY A 169 -2.13 11.28 14.37
C GLY A 169 -1.14 12.01 13.48
N PHE A 170 -1.25 13.33 13.29
CA PHE A 170 -0.23 14.07 12.54
C PHE A 170 1.12 14.07 13.29
N GLY A 171 2.23 14.05 12.55
CA GLY A 171 3.56 14.04 13.16
C GLY A 171 4.62 13.27 12.36
N HIS A 172 5.56 12.67 13.10
CA HIS A 172 6.75 12.02 12.57
C HIS A 172 6.70 10.51 12.76
N TYR A 173 7.02 9.81 11.68
CA TYR A 173 7.03 8.36 11.57
C TYR A 173 8.35 7.88 11.00
N ARG A 174 8.73 6.62 11.23
CA ARG A 174 9.96 6.03 10.71
C ARG A 174 9.72 4.68 10.07
N ALA A 175 10.19 4.53 8.85
CA ALA A 175 10.40 3.26 8.18
C ALA A 175 11.88 2.83 8.31
N GLN A 176 12.13 1.53 8.38
CA GLN A 176 13.50 0.99 8.46
C GLN A 176 14.27 1.11 7.13
N ASN A 177 13.53 1.18 6.02
CA ASN A 177 14.06 1.26 4.67
C ASN A 177 12.99 1.83 3.71
N TYR A 178 13.38 2.07 2.45
CA TYR A 178 12.45 2.60 1.44
C TYR A 178 11.28 1.66 1.13
N ASP A 179 11.50 0.32 1.15
CA ASP A 179 10.45 -0.66 0.89
C ASP A 179 9.32 -0.58 1.94
N GLU A 180 9.68 -0.50 3.23
CA GLU A 180 8.70 -0.29 4.31
C GLU A 180 7.98 1.06 4.20
N LEU A 181 8.72 2.12 3.82
CA LEU A 181 8.13 3.45 3.64
C LEU A 181 7.01 3.44 2.61
N VAL A 182 7.28 2.89 1.40
CA VAL A 182 6.30 2.91 0.31
C VAL A 182 5.22 1.83 0.44
N ASP A 183 5.45 0.81 1.26
CA ASP A 183 4.47 -0.23 1.64
C ASP A 183 3.59 0.19 2.83
N SER A 184 3.60 1.47 3.21
CA SER A 184 2.85 2.02 4.32
C SER A 184 2.05 3.24 3.88
N PRO A 185 0.83 3.04 3.35
CA PRO A 185 -0.03 4.15 2.94
C PRO A 185 -0.41 5.04 4.13
N VAL A 186 -0.83 6.26 3.80
CA VAL A 186 -1.31 7.24 4.76
C VAL A 186 -2.74 7.66 4.39
N GLU A 187 -3.65 7.56 5.34
CA GLU A 187 -5.01 8.08 5.25
C GLU A 187 -5.15 9.29 6.17
N MET A 188 -5.75 10.37 5.70
CA MET A 188 -6.03 11.55 6.50
C MET A 188 -7.37 12.17 6.12
N GLY A 189 -8.02 12.83 7.08
CA GLY A 189 -9.32 13.45 6.86
C GLY A 189 -10.26 13.27 8.05
N THR A 190 -11.56 13.40 7.76
CA THR A 190 -12.61 13.05 8.72
C THR A 190 -13.12 11.66 8.39
N PHE A 191 -12.84 10.68 9.25
CA PHE A 191 -13.27 9.30 9.06
C PHE A 191 -13.80 8.72 10.38
N TRP A 192 -14.64 7.69 10.28
CA TRP A 192 -14.97 6.85 11.42
C TRP A 192 -13.76 5.99 11.77
N HIS A 193 -13.49 5.79 13.05
CA HIS A 193 -12.36 4.98 13.53
C HIS A 193 -12.82 4.05 14.64
N GLY A 194 -12.56 2.78 14.47
CA GLY A 194 -12.73 1.76 15.49
C GLY A 194 -11.50 0.86 15.63
N ARG A 195 -11.47 0.05 16.68
CA ARG A 195 -10.34 -0.86 16.93
C ARG A 195 -10.80 -2.15 17.60
N PHE A 196 -10.05 -3.21 17.38
CA PHE A 196 -10.23 -4.51 18.04
C PHE A 196 -8.87 -5.21 18.18
N SER A 197 -8.82 -6.27 18.98
CA SER A 197 -7.63 -7.12 19.10
C SER A 197 -7.92 -8.52 18.60
N ALA A 198 -6.99 -9.12 17.86
CA ALA A 198 -7.02 -10.51 17.42
C ALA A 198 -5.60 -11.08 17.44
N GLY A 199 -5.42 -12.28 18.03
CA GLY A 199 -4.11 -12.94 18.11
C GLY A 199 -3.02 -12.12 18.82
N GLY A 200 -3.39 -11.24 19.77
CA GLY A 200 -2.45 -10.34 20.46
C GLY A 200 -2.03 -9.11 19.66
N VAL A 201 -2.57 -8.91 18.46
CA VAL A 201 -2.31 -7.75 17.60
C VAL A 201 -3.47 -6.76 17.68
N GLU A 202 -3.17 -5.46 17.83
CA GLU A 202 -4.17 -4.41 17.74
C GLU A 202 -4.48 -4.10 16.27
N HIS A 203 -5.77 -4.07 15.93
CA HIS A 203 -6.26 -3.75 14.61
C HIS A 203 -7.05 -2.45 14.65
N HIS A 204 -6.73 -1.54 13.76
CA HIS A 204 -7.47 -0.30 13.52
C HIS A 204 -8.27 -0.42 12.24
N PHE A 205 -9.49 0.09 12.26
CA PHE A 205 -10.34 0.19 11.07
C PHE A 205 -10.82 1.62 10.92
N VAL A 206 -10.47 2.27 9.81
CA VAL A 206 -10.99 3.60 9.49
C VAL A 206 -11.87 3.55 8.26
N VAL A 207 -12.96 4.33 8.26
CA VAL A 207 -13.92 4.40 7.16
C VAL A 207 -14.15 5.86 6.80
N ALA A 208 -13.56 6.29 5.69
CA ALA A 208 -13.85 7.57 5.07
C ALA A 208 -15.18 7.49 4.30
N GLY A 209 -16.01 8.52 4.37
CA GLY A 209 -17.29 8.58 3.67
C GLY A 209 -18.41 7.71 4.25
N ALA A 210 -18.27 7.21 5.49
CA ALA A 210 -19.31 6.47 6.19
C ALA A 210 -20.60 7.31 6.35
N PRO A 211 -21.79 6.75 6.05
CA PRO A 211 -23.06 7.45 6.30
C PRO A 211 -23.41 7.44 7.79
N ALA A 212 -24.29 8.33 8.23
CA ALA A 212 -24.73 8.41 9.63
C ALA A 212 -25.39 7.11 10.15
N THR A 213 -25.92 6.28 9.25
CA THR A 213 -26.53 4.97 9.57
C THR A 213 -25.55 3.81 9.60
N PHE A 214 -24.27 4.07 9.44
CA PHE A 214 -23.21 3.05 9.44
C PHE A 214 -23.12 2.32 10.79
N ASP A 215 -23.09 1.00 10.74
CA ASP A 215 -22.90 0.12 11.90
C ASP A 215 -21.42 -0.29 12.01
N GLY A 216 -20.64 0.55 12.65
CA GLY A 216 -19.20 0.31 12.83
C GLY A 216 -18.90 -0.85 13.78
N GLU A 217 -19.75 -1.06 14.80
CA GLU A 217 -19.57 -2.15 15.75
C GLU A 217 -19.73 -3.52 15.08
N ARG A 218 -20.72 -3.65 14.19
CA ARG A 218 -20.91 -4.86 13.39
C ARG A 218 -19.71 -5.10 12.48
N LEU A 219 -19.22 -4.05 11.78
CA LEU A 219 -18.05 -4.18 10.91
C LEU A 219 -16.83 -4.67 11.70
N LEU A 220 -16.56 -4.10 12.89
CA LEU A 220 -15.46 -4.53 13.73
C LEU A 220 -15.60 -5.98 14.20
N ALA A 221 -16.78 -6.37 14.69
CA ALA A 221 -17.03 -7.71 15.19
C ALA A 221 -16.86 -8.78 14.07
N ASP A 222 -17.34 -8.50 12.86
CA ASP A 222 -17.21 -9.43 11.74
C ASP A 222 -15.78 -9.48 11.21
N THR A 223 -15.08 -8.34 11.11
CA THR A 223 -13.66 -8.28 10.75
C THR A 223 -12.78 -9.00 11.78
N GLN A 224 -13.08 -8.87 13.08
CA GLN A 224 -12.35 -9.56 14.14
C GLN A 224 -12.43 -11.10 13.97
N LYS A 225 -13.60 -11.64 13.62
CA LYS A 225 -13.75 -13.09 13.36
C LYS A 225 -12.87 -13.53 12.18
N ILE A 226 -12.84 -12.75 11.09
CA ILE A 226 -12.00 -13.02 9.92
C ILE A 226 -10.52 -13.04 10.32
N CYS A 227 -10.06 -11.98 10.98
CA CYS A 227 -8.65 -11.88 11.41
C CYS A 227 -8.25 -13.00 12.35
N ALA A 228 -9.08 -13.32 13.36
CA ALA A 228 -8.82 -14.41 14.30
C ALA A 228 -8.69 -15.77 13.60
N ALA A 229 -9.60 -16.06 12.65
CA ALA A 229 -9.57 -17.32 11.89
C ALA A 229 -8.33 -17.44 11.01
N GLN A 230 -7.92 -16.36 10.35
CA GLN A 230 -6.72 -16.36 9.51
C GLN A 230 -5.43 -16.44 10.35
N ILE A 231 -5.36 -15.72 11.48
CA ILE A 231 -4.25 -15.86 12.43
C ILE A 231 -4.13 -17.31 12.88
N GLN A 232 -5.24 -17.95 13.30
CA GLN A 232 -5.22 -19.37 13.71
C GLN A 232 -4.79 -20.32 12.58
N LEU A 233 -5.12 -20.01 11.32
CA LEU A 233 -4.69 -20.79 10.15
C LEU A 233 -3.17 -20.74 9.96
N TRP A 234 -2.58 -19.55 10.06
CA TRP A 234 -1.16 -19.33 9.81
C TRP A 234 -0.27 -19.57 11.04
N HIS A 235 -0.84 -19.50 12.23
CA HIS A 235 -0.18 -19.69 13.53
C HIS A 235 -0.94 -20.73 14.37
N PRO A 236 -1.02 -22.00 13.90
CA PRO A 236 -1.78 -23.04 14.58
C PRO A 236 -1.21 -23.42 15.97
N ASP A 237 0.05 -23.07 16.21
CA ASP A 237 0.74 -23.24 17.52
C ASP A 237 0.39 -22.13 18.53
N GLY A 238 -0.41 -21.15 18.15
CA GLY A 238 -0.78 -19.99 18.99
C GLY A 238 0.30 -18.91 19.07
N SER A 239 1.37 -19.00 18.30
CA SER A 239 2.36 -17.92 18.22
C SER A 239 1.70 -16.63 17.69
N PRO A 240 2.07 -15.45 18.23
CA PRO A 240 1.52 -14.19 17.71
C PRO A 240 2.09 -13.89 16.32
N PRO A 241 1.32 -13.27 15.44
CA PRO A 241 1.85 -12.72 14.20
C PRO A 241 2.96 -11.69 14.50
N GLU A 242 3.91 -11.55 13.57
CA GLU A 242 5.00 -10.56 13.70
C GLU A 242 4.55 -9.11 13.54
N GLN A 243 3.25 -8.85 13.38
CA GLN A 243 2.69 -7.51 13.25
C GLN A 243 2.71 -6.78 14.58
N ARG A 244 3.10 -5.51 14.56
CA ARG A 244 2.95 -4.60 15.72
C ARG A 244 1.51 -4.14 15.87
N ASN A 245 0.88 -3.78 14.76
CA ASN A 245 -0.51 -3.39 14.60
C ASN A 245 -0.92 -3.66 13.13
N TYR A 246 -2.21 -3.57 12.84
CA TYR A 246 -2.72 -3.64 11.47
C TYR A 246 -3.77 -2.56 11.22
N VAL A 247 -3.76 -1.93 10.05
CA VAL A 247 -4.67 -0.82 9.73
C VAL A 247 -5.47 -1.13 8.47
N PHE A 248 -6.81 -1.20 8.59
CA PHE A 248 -7.73 -1.20 7.47
C PHE A 248 -8.13 0.24 7.13
N MET A 249 -7.86 0.69 5.91
CA MET A 249 -8.19 2.02 5.40
C MET A 249 -9.27 1.90 4.32
N LEU A 250 -10.53 2.07 4.69
CA LEU A 250 -11.67 1.91 3.78
C LEU A 250 -12.20 3.26 3.33
N ASN A 251 -12.25 3.47 2.02
CA ASN A 251 -12.94 4.59 1.40
C ASN A 251 -14.31 4.14 0.85
N ALA A 252 -15.41 4.61 1.45
CA ALA A 252 -16.76 4.29 1.03
C ALA A 252 -17.27 5.33 0.01
N THR A 253 -17.37 4.92 -1.25
CA THR A 253 -17.80 5.76 -2.39
C THR A 253 -19.18 5.39 -2.89
N HIS A 254 -19.61 5.92 -4.02
CA HIS A 254 -20.89 5.54 -4.61
C HIS A 254 -20.78 4.35 -5.57
N ASP A 255 -19.60 4.04 -6.09
CA ASP A 255 -19.40 3.00 -7.13
C ASP A 255 -18.04 2.28 -7.04
N GLY A 256 -17.29 2.44 -5.94
CA GLY A 256 -15.95 1.85 -5.81
C GLY A 256 -15.97 0.38 -5.38
N TYR A 257 -14.98 -0.39 -5.85
CA TYR A 257 -14.63 -1.72 -5.36
C TYR A 257 -13.15 -2.01 -5.64
N GLY A 258 -12.44 -2.53 -4.64
CA GLY A 258 -11.07 -3.00 -4.76
C GLY A 258 -10.28 -2.90 -3.47
N GLY A 259 -9.17 -3.60 -3.42
CA GLY A 259 -8.22 -3.60 -2.33
C GLY A 259 -6.79 -3.47 -2.85
N LEU A 260 -5.90 -3.21 -1.91
CA LEU A 260 -4.46 -3.27 -2.10
C LEU A 260 -3.82 -3.63 -0.76
N GLU A 261 -3.18 -4.76 -0.78
CA GLU A 261 -2.50 -5.32 0.38
C GLU A 261 -1.18 -4.60 0.68
N HIS A 262 -0.90 -4.43 1.97
CA HIS A 262 0.35 -3.94 2.52
C HIS A 262 0.81 -4.82 3.69
N ARG A 263 2.07 -4.71 4.11
CA ARG A 263 2.65 -5.58 5.15
C ARG A 263 1.93 -5.46 6.50
N HIS A 264 1.50 -4.26 6.86
CA HIS A 264 0.86 -3.95 8.15
C HIS A 264 -0.45 -3.16 7.97
N SER A 265 -1.00 -3.11 6.78
CA SER A 265 -2.25 -2.40 6.47
C SER A 265 -2.85 -2.90 5.17
N THR A 266 -4.05 -2.43 4.87
CA THR A 266 -4.65 -2.54 3.54
C THR A 266 -5.44 -1.28 3.21
N ALA A 267 -5.38 -0.86 1.96
CA ALA A 267 -6.25 0.17 1.42
C ALA A 267 -7.43 -0.49 0.70
N LEU A 268 -8.64 -0.08 1.04
CA LEU A 268 -9.89 -0.65 0.55
C LEU A 268 -10.78 0.45 -0.04
N ILE A 269 -11.57 0.09 -1.04
CA ILE A 269 -12.65 0.92 -1.57
C ILE A 269 -13.89 0.06 -1.79
N CYS A 270 -15.05 0.53 -1.33
CA CYS A 270 -16.33 -0.16 -1.53
C CYS A 270 -17.44 0.82 -1.92
N ASN A 271 -18.56 0.27 -2.41
CA ASN A 271 -19.78 1.03 -2.51
C ASN A 271 -20.31 1.31 -1.09
N ARG A 272 -20.71 2.56 -0.83
CA ARG A 272 -21.26 2.98 0.46
C ARG A 272 -22.53 2.21 0.84
N ALA A 273 -23.29 1.72 -0.14
CA ALA A 273 -24.45 0.89 0.07
C ALA A 273 -24.12 -0.51 0.64
N ASP A 274 -22.88 -0.96 0.48
CA ASP A 274 -22.39 -2.26 0.95
C ASP A 274 -21.97 -2.24 2.42
N LEU A 275 -21.89 -1.07 3.04
CA LEU A 275 -21.62 -0.94 4.48
C LEU A 275 -22.79 -1.48 5.32
N PRO A 276 -22.51 -2.12 6.47
CA PRO A 276 -23.55 -2.56 7.38
C PRO A 276 -24.28 -1.34 7.98
N ARG A 277 -25.58 -1.48 8.24
CA ARG A 277 -26.45 -0.40 8.73
C ARG A 277 -27.05 -0.75 10.09
N GLN A 278 -27.10 0.24 10.97
CA GLN A 278 -27.72 0.13 12.28
C GLN A 278 -29.18 -0.34 12.16
N GLY A 279 -29.57 -1.30 13.00
CA GLY A 279 -30.92 -1.86 13.02
C GLY A 279 -31.29 -2.78 11.87
N VAL A 280 -30.36 -3.06 10.94
CA VAL A 280 -30.58 -4.00 9.80
C VAL A 280 -29.85 -5.31 10.08
N ALA A 281 -30.55 -6.30 10.59
CA ALA A 281 -29.97 -7.62 10.90
C ALA A 281 -29.63 -8.43 9.63
N GLN A 282 -30.44 -8.29 8.57
CA GLN A 282 -30.25 -9.04 7.32
C GLN A 282 -28.94 -8.63 6.63
N GLN A 283 -28.12 -9.62 6.29
CA GLN A 283 -26.88 -9.40 5.55
C GLN A 283 -27.18 -9.20 4.07
N ALA A 284 -26.87 -8.01 3.55
CA ALA A 284 -26.96 -7.72 2.13
C ALA A 284 -25.82 -8.41 1.36
N GLN A 285 -26.06 -8.76 0.10
CA GLN A 285 -25.04 -9.36 -0.78
C GLN A 285 -23.80 -8.45 -0.90
N GLY A 286 -23.98 -7.12 -0.96
CA GLY A 286 -22.87 -6.18 -1.03
C GLY A 286 -22.01 -6.21 0.23
N TYR A 287 -22.60 -6.36 1.42
CA TYR A 287 -21.84 -6.51 2.66
C TYR A 287 -21.04 -7.84 2.68
N THR A 288 -21.61 -8.94 2.19
CA THR A 288 -20.86 -10.20 2.00
C THR A 288 -19.66 -10.00 1.09
N THR A 289 -19.82 -9.28 -0.02
CA THR A 289 -18.74 -8.93 -0.94
C THR A 289 -17.65 -8.10 -0.25
N LEU A 290 -18.02 -7.12 0.58
CA LEU A 290 -17.07 -6.33 1.37
C LEU A 290 -16.30 -7.20 2.39
N LEU A 291 -16.97 -8.13 3.07
CA LEU A 291 -16.32 -9.06 3.99
C LEU A 291 -15.35 -9.99 3.26
N GLY A 292 -15.71 -10.47 2.06
CA GLY A 292 -14.79 -11.21 1.18
C GLY A 292 -13.54 -10.41 0.83
N LEU A 293 -13.70 -9.14 0.45
CA LEU A 293 -12.57 -8.24 0.17
C LEU A 293 -11.68 -8.04 1.41
N ILE A 294 -12.26 -7.78 2.58
CA ILE A 294 -11.53 -7.66 3.85
C ILE A 294 -10.74 -8.94 4.14
N SER A 295 -11.36 -10.10 3.93
CA SER A 295 -10.73 -11.41 4.12
C SER A 295 -9.58 -11.64 3.14
N HIS A 296 -9.75 -11.29 1.86
CA HIS A 296 -8.75 -11.36 0.81
C HIS A 296 -7.50 -10.54 1.15
N GLU A 297 -7.70 -9.26 1.42
CA GLU A 297 -6.59 -8.34 1.70
C GLU A 297 -5.86 -8.65 3.00
N TYR A 298 -6.57 -9.13 4.02
CA TYR A 298 -5.92 -9.54 5.26
C TYR A 298 -5.10 -10.83 5.10
N PHE A 299 -5.55 -11.77 4.24
CA PHE A 299 -4.82 -13.01 3.93
C PHE A 299 -3.46 -12.73 3.30
N HIS A 300 -3.36 -11.67 2.51
CA HIS A 300 -2.11 -11.22 1.92
C HIS A 300 -1.04 -10.81 2.95
N THR A 301 -1.39 -10.58 4.20
CA THR A 301 -0.41 -10.39 5.27
C THR A 301 0.66 -11.49 5.28
N TRP A 302 0.26 -12.72 4.98
CA TRP A 302 1.16 -13.89 4.86
C TRP A 302 1.42 -14.22 3.39
N ASN A 303 0.37 -14.43 2.63
CA ASN A 303 0.43 -14.89 1.24
C ASN A 303 0.55 -13.70 0.31
N VAL A 304 1.71 -13.23 0.14
CA VAL A 304 2.51 -12.33 -0.68
C VAL A 304 3.37 -11.35 0.12
N LYS A 305 2.97 -10.91 1.31
CA LYS A 305 3.82 -9.95 2.05
C LYS A 305 4.95 -10.62 2.84
N ARG A 306 4.81 -11.90 3.22
CA ARG A 306 5.85 -12.71 3.87
C ARG A 306 6.30 -13.85 2.98
N LEU A 307 5.41 -14.73 2.57
CA LEU A 307 5.65 -15.74 1.54
C LEU A 307 5.44 -15.07 0.18
N ARG A 308 6.52 -14.87 -0.60
CA ARG A 308 6.48 -14.16 -1.89
C ARG A 308 7.31 -14.86 -2.96
N PRO A 309 7.04 -14.60 -4.26
CA PRO A 309 7.93 -15.07 -5.33
C PRO A 309 9.36 -14.55 -5.13
N ALA A 310 10.37 -15.36 -5.45
CA ALA A 310 11.77 -14.93 -5.40
C ALA A 310 12.03 -13.68 -6.26
N ALA A 311 11.32 -13.55 -7.39
CA ALA A 311 11.39 -12.38 -8.27
C ALA A 311 10.90 -11.06 -7.61
N PHE A 312 10.19 -11.16 -6.47
CA PHE A 312 9.69 -10.01 -5.70
C PHE A 312 10.55 -9.69 -4.48
N ALA A 313 11.73 -10.28 -4.35
CA ALA A 313 12.61 -10.10 -3.21
C ALA A 313 14.07 -9.79 -3.65
N PRO A 314 14.45 -8.52 -3.76
CA PRO A 314 13.67 -7.28 -3.57
C PRO A 314 12.80 -6.90 -4.77
N TYR A 315 11.85 -6.00 -4.56
CA TYR A 315 11.11 -5.39 -5.67
C TYR A 315 12.00 -4.45 -6.49
N ASN A 316 11.86 -4.53 -7.82
CA ASN A 316 12.39 -3.50 -8.71
C ASN A 316 11.28 -2.47 -9.03
N TYR A 317 11.34 -1.30 -8.44
CA TYR A 317 10.34 -0.25 -8.61
C TYR A 317 10.43 0.51 -9.93
N ASN A 318 11.47 0.25 -10.75
CA ASN A 318 11.70 0.97 -12.01
C ASN A 318 11.12 0.27 -13.25
N GLN A 319 10.65 -0.97 -13.10
CA GLN A 319 10.12 -1.80 -14.18
C GLN A 319 9.21 -2.89 -13.66
N GLU A 320 8.60 -3.63 -14.56
CA GLU A 320 7.81 -4.82 -14.26
C GLU A 320 8.64 -5.91 -13.57
N ASN A 321 8.02 -6.60 -12.62
CA ASN A 321 8.60 -7.76 -11.94
C ASN A 321 7.79 -9.01 -12.34
N TYR A 322 8.34 -9.84 -13.22
CA TYR A 322 7.62 -10.98 -13.79
C TYR A 322 7.69 -12.20 -12.89
N THR A 323 6.57 -12.91 -12.76
CA THR A 323 6.49 -14.20 -12.06
C THR A 323 5.36 -15.06 -12.65
N GLU A 324 5.54 -16.37 -12.68
CA GLU A 324 4.50 -17.33 -13.06
C GLU A 324 3.60 -17.76 -11.88
N LEU A 325 3.72 -17.08 -10.70
CA LEU A 325 3.14 -17.54 -9.45
C LEU A 325 1.99 -16.68 -8.92
N LEU A 326 1.49 -15.66 -9.68
CA LEU A 326 0.35 -14.85 -9.19
C LEU A 326 -0.88 -15.72 -8.92
N TRP A 327 -1.11 -16.79 -9.68
CA TRP A 327 -2.20 -17.73 -9.43
C TRP A 327 -2.10 -18.39 -8.04
N PHE A 328 -0.89 -18.60 -7.52
CA PHE A 328 -0.70 -19.10 -6.17
C PHE A 328 -0.98 -17.99 -5.13
N PHE A 329 -0.48 -16.78 -5.35
CA PHE A 329 -0.61 -15.70 -4.38
C PHE A 329 -1.98 -15.03 -4.41
N GLU A 330 -2.63 -14.96 -5.55
CA GLU A 330 -3.97 -14.38 -5.72
C GLU A 330 -5.07 -15.44 -5.72
N GLY A 331 -4.89 -16.51 -6.48
CA GLY A 331 -5.90 -17.57 -6.60
C GLY A 331 -6.14 -18.32 -5.30
N LEU A 332 -5.08 -18.68 -4.53
CA LEU A 332 -5.27 -19.26 -3.20
C LEU A 332 -5.87 -18.24 -2.23
N THR A 333 -5.50 -16.97 -2.30
CA THR A 333 -6.11 -15.92 -1.49
C THR A 333 -7.60 -15.82 -1.78
N SER A 334 -8.00 -15.82 -3.07
CA SER A 334 -9.41 -15.83 -3.49
C SER A 334 -10.16 -17.11 -3.09
N TYR A 335 -9.48 -18.24 -3.00
CA TYR A 335 -10.10 -19.47 -2.47
C TYR A 335 -10.36 -19.36 -0.96
N TYR A 336 -9.40 -18.83 -0.21
CA TYR A 336 -9.50 -18.74 1.24
C TYR A 336 -10.38 -17.58 1.71
N ASP A 337 -10.54 -16.50 0.95
CA ASP A 337 -11.32 -15.33 1.38
C ASP A 337 -12.77 -15.70 1.71
N ASP A 338 -13.50 -16.32 0.78
CA ASP A 338 -14.88 -16.79 0.97
C ASP A 338 -14.97 -18.01 1.91
N LEU A 339 -13.96 -18.91 1.89
CA LEU A 339 -13.92 -20.08 2.78
C LEU A 339 -13.79 -19.66 4.25
N VAL A 340 -13.03 -18.61 4.55
CA VAL A 340 -12.92 -18.03 5.90
C VAL A 340 -14.24 -17.46 6.35
N LEU A 341 -14.99 -16.77 5.48
CA LEU A 341 -16.34 -16.29 5.82
C LEU A 341 -17.27 -17.43 6.22
N HIS A 342 -17.21 -18.56 5.49
CA HIS A 342 -17.99 -19.74 5.83
C HIS A 342 -17.53 -20.39 7.16
N ARG A 343 -16.24 -20.57 7.36
CA ARG A 343 -15.69 -21.19 8.58
C ARG A 343 -15.97 -20.37 9.84
N THR A 344 -16.09 -19.06 9.72
CA THR A 344 -16.42 -18.15 10.82
C THR A 344 -17.93 -17.96 11.05
N GLY A 345 -18.76 -18.59 10.21
CA GLY A 345 -20.22 -18.46 10.29
C GLY A 345 -20.76 -17.10 9.83
N LEU A 346 -19.95 -16.31 9.13
CA LEU A 346 -20.39 -15.05 8.52
C LEU A 346 -21.27 -15.27 7.30
N ILE A 347 -21.11 -16.40 6.62
CA ILE A 347 -22.04 -16.91 5.58
C ILE A 347 -22.35 -18.39 5.84
N ASP A 348 -23.54 -18.82 5.43
CA ASP A 348 -23.96 -20.20 5.52
C ASP A 348 -23.42 -21.05 4.35
N THR A 349 -23.59 -22.37 4.44
CA THR A 349 -23.14 -23.30 3.39
C THR A 349 -23.78 -23.06 2.02
N PRO A 350 -25.09 -22.79 1.90
CA PRO A 350 -25.71 -22.41 0.63
C PRO A 350 -25.10 -21.15 0.00
N ALA A 351 -24.84 -20.11 0.79
CA ALA A 351 -24.20 -18.88 0.31
C ALA A 351 -22.76 -19.15 -0.17
N TYR A 352 -21.98 -19.92 0.58
CA TYR A 352 -20.63 -20.33 0.16
C TYR A 352 -20.65 -21.09 -1.17
N PHE A 353 -21.53 -22.11 -1.31
CA PHE A 353 -21.64 -22.85 -2.56
C PHE A 353 -22.10 -21.99 -3.74
N LYS A 354 -22.92 -20.96 -3.49
CA LYS A 354 -23.30 -20.02 -4.54
C LYS A 354 -22.12 -19.20 -5.04
N LEU A 355 -21.22 -18.73 -4.14
CA LEU A 355 -19.99 -18.01 -4.50
C LEU A 355 -19.05 -18.93 -5.27
N LEU A 356 -18.79 -20.12 -4.76
CA LEU A 356 -17.94 -21.12 -5.40
C LEU A 356 -18.45 -21.53 -6.79
N ALA A 357 -19.77 -21.75 -6.94
CA ALA A 357 -20.37 -22.09 -8.22
C ALA A 357 -20.24 -20.95 -9.23
N LYS A 358 -20.35 -19.69 -8.78
CA LYS A 358 -20.11 -18.51 -9.64
C LYS A 358 -18.68 -18.53 -10.19
N THR A 359 -17.67 -18.74 -9.35
CA THR A 359 -16.25 -18.81 -9.73
C THR A 359 -15.99 -19.97 -10.71
N ILE A 360 -16.48 -21.19 -10.40
CA ILE A 360 -16.35 -22.36 -11.29
C ILE A 360 -16.99 -22.07 -12.67
N ASN A 361 -18.20 -21.51 -12.70
CA ASN A 361 -18.88 -21.20 -13.95
C ASN A 361 -18.12 -20.11 -14.74
N GLN A 362 -17.59 -19.11 -14.09
CA GLN A 362 -16.76 -18.08 -14.73
C GLN A 362 -15.56 -18.72 -15.47
N VAL A 363 -14.83 -19.61 -14.80
CA VAL A 363 -13.71 -20.35 -15.42
C VAL A 363 -14.19 -21.22 -16.59
N LEU A 364 -15.25 -22.01 -16.38
CA LEU A 364 -15.76 -22.93 -17.41
C LEU A 364 -16.25 -22.18 -18.66
N GLN A 365 -16.82 -20.99 -18.50
CA GLN A 365 -17.37 -20.17 -19.58
C GLN A 365 -16.30 -19.31 -20.27
N THR A 366 -15.10 -19.13 -19.70
CA THR A 366 -14.02 -18.34 -20.28
C THR A 366 -13.26 -19.16 -21.32
N PRO A 367 -13.36 -18.84 -22.65
CA PRO A 367 -12.66 -19.60 -23.70
C PRO A 367 -11.12 -19.54 -23.54
N GLY A 368 -10.59 -18.44 -23.03
CA GLY A 368 -9.16 -18.22 -22.82
C GLY A 368 -8.48 -19.28 -21.96
N ARG A 369 -9.22 -20.01 -21.09
CA ARG A 369 -8.70 -21.15 -20.32
C ARG A 369 -8.17 -22.30 -21.19
N LYS A 370 -8.58 -22.37 -22.44
CA LYS A 370 -8.10 -23.36 -23.42
C LYS A 370 -6.85 -22.91 -24.17
N VAL A 371 -6.49 -21.63 -24.05
CA VAL A 371 -5.40 -20.97 -24.78
C VAL A 371 -4.24 -20.65 -23.88
N GLN A 372 -4.50 -20.30 -22.61
CA GLN A 372 -3.51 -19.85 -21.66
C GLN A 372 -3.62 -20.63 -20.34
N SER A 373 -2.49 -21.05 -19.77
CA SER A 373 -2.43 -21.58 -18.41
C SER A 373 -2.44 -20.47 -17.36
N VAL A 374 -2.76 -20.77 -16.10
CA VAL A 374 -2.72 -19.79 -15.00
C VAL A 374 -1.30 -19.28 -14.72
N ALA A 375 -0.26 -20.08 -14.97
CA ALA A 375 1.13 -19.66 -14.88
C ALA A 375 1.46 -18.61 -15.96
N GLN A 376 1.06 -18.85 -17.21
CA GLN A 376 1.19 -17.87 -18.28
C GLN A 376 0.35 -16.61 -18.02
N ALA A 377 -0.88 -16.75 -17.49
CA ALA A 377 -1.71 -15.63 -17.09
C ALA A 377 -1.04 -14.77 -16.01
N SER A 378 -0.35 -15.42 -15.05
CA SER A 378 0.43 -14.75 -14.03
C SER A 378 1.58 -13.93 -14.62
N PHE A 379 2.35 -14.54 -15.53
CA PHE A 379 3.47 -13.88 -16.19
C PHE A 379 3.02 -12.71 -17.08
N ASP A 380 1.94 -12.90 -17.83
CA ASP A 380 1.37 -11.92 -18.77
C ASP A 380 0.46 -10.88 -18.10
N ALA A 381 0.31 -10.89 -16.75
CA ALA A 381 -0.61 -10.01 -16.03
C ALA A 381 -0.46 -8.52 -16.42
N TRP A 382 0.77 -8.05 -16.56
CA TRP A 382 1.14 -6.67 -16.88
C TRP A 382 0.54 -6.14 -18.19
N VAL A 383 0.37 -7.00 -19.18
CA VAL A 383 -0.05 -6.60 -20.53
C VAL A 383 -1.41 -7.16 -20.94
N LYS A 384 -1.92 -8.19 -20.24
CA LYS A 384 -3.20 -8.83 -20.52
C LYS A 384 -4.25 -8.55 -19.46
N TYR A 385 -4.07 -9.05 -18.22
CA TYR A 385 -5.07 -8.95 -17.17
C TYR A 385 -5.35 -7.50 -16.75
N TYR A 386 -4.31 -6.69 -16.58
CA TYR A 386 -4.42 -5.27 -16.21
C TYR A 386 -4.65 -4.33 -17.39
N ARG A 387 -4.69 -4.83 -18.61
CA ARG A 387 -5.01 -4.09 -19.84
C ARG A 387 -6.01 -4.85 -20.70
N PRO A 388 -7.23 -5.10 -20.19
CA PRO A 388 -8.25 -5.85 -20.91
C PRO A 388 -8.72 -5.08 -22.15
N ASP A 389 -9.04 -5.86 -23.19
CA ASP A 389 -9.68 -5.41 -24.42
C ASP A 389 -10.86 -6.33 -24.80
N GLU A 390 -11.47 -6.11 -25.97
CA GLU A 390 -12.62 -6.87 -26.44
C GLU A 390 -12.30 -8.35 -26.65
N ASN A 391 -11.05 -8.72 -26.89
CA ASN A 391 -10.63 -10.11 -27.11
C ASN A 391 -10.15 -10.81 -25.83
N SER A 392 -10.03 -10.12 -24.72
CA SER A 392 -9.44 -10.67 -23.49
C SER A 392 -10.11 -11.95 -23.02
N ALA A 393 -11.45 -12.05 -23.11
CA ALA A 393 -12.18 -13.28 -22.72
C ALA A 393 -11.77 -14.51 -23.54
N ASN A 394 -11.33 -14.34 -24.80
CA ASN A 394 -10.89 -15.42 -25.68
C ASN A 394 -9.41 -15.78 -25.52
N ALA A 395 -8.60 -14.83 -25.06
CA ALA A 395 -7.14 -14.93 -25.06
C ALA A 395 -6.54 -15.16 -23.66
N THR A 396 -7.29 -14.88 -22.59
CA THR A 396 -6.77 -14.91 -21.21
C THR A 396 -7.66 -15.75 -20.27
N VAL A 397 -7.05 -16.26 -19.22
CA VAL A 397 -7.75 -16.81 -18.05
C VAL A 397 -7.37 -15.97 -16.82
N SER A 398 -8.29 -15.81 -15.89
CA SER A 398 -7.98 -15.15 -14.62
C SER A 398 -7.09 -16.06 -13.77
N TYR A 399 -6.06 -15.48 -13.17
CA TYR A 399 -5.25 -16.17 -12.16
C TYR A 399 -5.80 -15.99 -10.73
N TYR A 400 -6.88 -15.22 -10.57
CA TYR A 400 -7.62 -15.09 -9.31
C TYR A 400 -8.66 -16.20 -9.09
N THR A 401 -8.96 -17.01 -10.13
CA THR A 401 -10.07 -17.97 -10.08
C THR A 401 -9.63 -19.40 -10.34
#